data_2466f38eadc4f6a49f07dabbe53eb80d
#
_entry.id   2466f38eadc4f6a49f07dabbe53eb80d
#
_cell.length_a   1.000
_cell.length_b   1.000
_cell.length_c   1.000
_cell.angle_alpha   90.00
_cell.angle_beta   90.00
_cell.angle_gamma   90.00
#
_symmetry.space_group_name_H-M   'P 1'
#
loop_
_entity.id
_entity.type
_entity.pdbx_description
1 polymer ?
#
loop_
_entity_poly.entity_id
_entity_poly.type
_entity_poly.pdbx_seq_one_letter_code
_entity_poly.pdbx_strand_id
1 'polypeptide(L)'
;MVDRPAEELAALIWRDVARVHDRPVDVLPPWRVVKEKRATFAATPAQLRRRPGTKTVYRNLWLAGDWTETGWPATIEGAIRSGFSAAAAILR
;
A
#
# COMPACT_ATOMS: atom_id res chain seq x y z
N MET A 1 14.12 3.06 8.85
CA MET A 1 14.26 1.64 8.49
C MET A 1 14.64 1.43 7.01
N VAL A 2 14.02 2.16 6.09
CA VAL A 2 14.31 2.04 4.64
C VAL A 2 15.77 2.36 4.31
N ASP A 3 16.41 3.25 5.08
CA ASP A 3 17.78 3.69 4.83
C ASP A 3 18.84 2.71 5.34
N ARG A 4 18.45 1.65 6.04
CA ARG A 4 19.39 0.64 6.55
C ARG A 4 19.89 -0.29 5.45
N PRO A 5 21.13 -0.80 5.55
CA PRO A 5 21.62 -1.78 4.59
C PRO A 5 20.74 -3.03 4.52
N ALA A 6 20.71 -3.66 3.35
CA ALA A 6 19.84 -4.83 3.13
C ALA A 6 20.14 -5.97 4.11
N GLU A 7 21.41 -6.24 4.40
CA GLU A 7 21.82 -7.28 5.34
C GLU A 7 21.29 -7.04 6.75
N GLU A 8 21.33 -5.80 7.20
CA GLU A 8 20.84 -5.41 8.51
C GLU A 8 19.31 -5.57 8.59
N LEU A 9 18.59 -5.14 7.55
CA LEU A 9 17.15 -5.30 7.48
C LEU A 9 16.75 -6.77 7.44
N ALA A 10 17.45 -7.58 6.66
CA ALA A 10 17.16 -9.01 6.57
C ALA A 10 17.31 -9.68 7.94
N ALA A 11 18.37 -9.36 8.68
CA ALA A 11 18.58 -9.91 10.01
C ALA A 11 17.52 -9.49 11.00
N LEU A 12 17.13 -8.22 10.99
CA LEU A 12 16.08 -7.69 11.88
C LEU A 12 14.73 -8.34 11.61
N ILE A 13 14.35 -8.41 10.35
CA ILE A 13 13.06 -8.97 9.95
C ILE A 13 13.04 -10.48 10.23
N TRP A 14 14.12 -11.18 9.92
CA TRP A 14 14.22 -12.62 10.18
C TRP A 14 14.08 -12.94 11.66
N ARG A 15 14.61 -12.10 12.55
CA ARG A 15 14.48 -12.31 13.99
C ARG A 15 13.00 -12.41 14.40
N ASP A 16 12.16 -11.54 13.86
CA ASP A 16 10.74 -11.53 14.17
C ASP A 16 10.02 -12.72 13.52
N VAL A 17 10.31 -13.02 12.26
CA VAL A 17 9.72 -14.14 11.54
C VAL A 17 10.09 -15.46 12.19
N ALA A 18 11.37 -15.64 12.55
CA ALA A 18 11.86 -16.86 13.18
C ALA A 18 11.17 -17.09 14.53
N ARG A 19 10.97 -16.03 15.31
CA ARG A 19 10.28 -16.12 16.58
C ARG A 19 8.84 -16.57 16.44
N VAL A 20 8.12 -16.00 15.47
CA VAL A 20 6.71 -16.35 15.22
C VAL A 20 6.56 -17.79 14.75
N HIS A 21 7.50 -18.27 13.93
CA HIS A 21 7.46 -19.60 13.33
C HIS A 21 8.31 -20.64 14.08
N ASP A 22 8.84 -20.29 15.24
CA ASP A 22 9.66 -21.17 16.08
C ASP A 22 10.85 -21.76 15.30
N ARG A 23 11.61 -20.87 14.61
CA ARG A 23 12.78 -21.24 13.83
C ARG A 23 14.05 -20.72 14.50
N PRO A 24 15.23 -21.34 14.21
CA PRO A 24 16.51 -20.82 14.72
C PRO A 24 16.78 -19.42 14.18
N VAL A 25 17.06 -18.48 15.07
CA VAL A 25 17.31 -17.08 14.71
C VAL A 25 18.62 -16.91 13.95
N ASP A 26 19.62 -17.75 14.25
CA ASP A 26 20.95 -17.67 13.68
C ASP A 26 21.09 -18.34 12.30
N VAL A 27 20.02 -19.00 11.81
CA VAL A 27 20.02 -19.67 10.50
C VAL A 27 19.15 -18.85 9.55
N LEU A 28 19.76 -17.92 8.83
CA LEU A 28 19.06 -17.07 7.86
C LEU A 28 18.91 -17.83 6.54
N PRO A 29 17.67 -18.09 6.07
CA PRO A 29 17.46 -18.73 4.77
C PRO A 29 17.82 -17.78 3.64
N PRO A 30 17.87 -18.27 2.38
CA PRO A 30 18.05 -17.37 1.23
C PRO A 30 17.02 -16.25 1.26
N TRP A 31 17.47 -15.01 1.01
CA TRP A 31 16.62 -13.84 1.17
C TRP A 31 16.88 -12.80 0.09
N ARG A 32 15.92 -11.92 -0.07
CA ARG A 32 16.03 -10.74 -0.91
C ARG A 32 15.25 -9.61 -0.24
N VAL A 33 15.85 -8.42 -0.21
CA VAL A 33 15.19 -7.22 0.31
C VAL A 33 14.81 -6.33 -0.87
N VAL A 34 13.52 -6.01 -0.96
CA VAL A 34 13.00 -5.06 -1.93
C VAL A 34 12.45 -3.86 -1.16
N LYS A 35 12.95 -2.67 -1.50
CA LYS A 35 12.53 -1.43 -0.85
C LYS A 35 11.71 -0.61 -1.80
N GLU A 36 10.43 -0.40 -1.47
CA GLU A 36 9.57 0.49 -2.24
C GLU A 36 9.47 1.83 -1.52
N LYS A 37 10.17 2.82 -2.06
CA LYS A 37 10.25 4.15 -1.43
C LYS A 37 9.03 5.03 -1.71
N ARG A 38 8.25 4.70 -2.74
CA ARG A 38 7.10 5.48 -3.18
C ARG A 38 5.85 4.61 -3.29
N ALA A 39 5.63 3.78 -2.28
CA ALA A 39 4.51 2.83 -2.27
C ALA A 39 3.16 3.55 -2.24
N THR A 40 3.06 4.66 -1.51
CA THR A 40 1.83 5.42 -1.40
C THR A 40 2.14 6.86 -0.99
N PHE A 41 1.12 7.71 -1.05
CA PHE A 41 1.25 9.09 -0.59
C PHE A 41 1.31 9.16 0.95
N ALA A 42 1.85 10.25 1.47
CA ALA A 42 1.87 10.50 2.92
C ALA A 42 0.44 10.79 3.40
N ALA A 43 -0.04 10.03 4.38
CA ALA A 43 -1.41 10.16 4.88
C ALA A 43 -1.54 11.31 5.88
N THR A 44 -1.13 12.51 5.46
CA THR A 44 -1.32 13.74 6.25
C THR A 44 -2.73 14.28 6.05
N PRO A 45 -3.26 15.10 6.99
CA PRO A 45 -4.57 15.72 6.79
C PRO A 45 -4.67 16.51 5.48
N ALA A 46 -3.60 17.22 5.09
CA ALA A 46 -3.58 17.97 3.84
C ALA A 46 -3.69 17.05 2.62
N GLN A 47 -2.95 15.94 2.60
CA GLN A 47 -2.98 15.00 1.49
C GLN A 47 -4.30 14.22 1.44
N LEU A 48 -4.86 13.88 2.59
CA LEU A 48 -6.17 13.21 2.64
C LEU A 48 -7.27 14.07 2.02
N ARG A 49 -7.22 15.38 2.24
CA ARG A 49 -8.19 16.30 1.64
C ARG A 49 -8.03 16.43 0.12
N ARG A 50 -6.87 16.09 -0.43
CA ARG A 50 -6.60 16.13 -1.87
C ARG A 50 -7.01 14.87 -2.61
N ARG A 51 -7.45 13.84 -1.91
CA ARG A 51 -7.87 12.60 -2.56
C ARG A 51 -9.09 12.86 -3.44
N PRO A 52 -9.01 12.58 -4.76
CA PRO A 52 -10.13 12.84 -5.66
C PRO A 52 -11.20 11.78 -5.52
N GLY A 53 -12.44 12.14 -5.84
CA GLY A 53 -13.52 11.19 -5.96
C GLY A 53 -13.46 10.42 -7.29
N THR A 54 -14.41 9.52 -7.48
CA THR A 54 -14.50 8.70 -8.70
C THR A 54 -14.88 9.53 -9.91
N LYS A 55 -15.85 10.45 -9.78
CA LYS A 55 -16.29 11.30 -10.88
C LYS A 55 -15.33 12.45 -11.09
N THR A 56 -15.14 12.83 -12.35
CA THR A 56 -14.34 13.98 -12.74
C THR A 56 -15.20 15.02 -13.43
N VAL A 57 -14.61 16.16 -13.80
CA VAL A 57 -15.30 17.18 -14.58
C VAL A 57 -15.63 16.71 -16.00
N TYR A 58 -14.96 15.65 -16.47
CA TYR A 58 -15.19 15.07 -17.78
C TYR A 58 -16.27 14.00 -17.70
N ARG A 59 -17.19 13.96 -18.67
CA ARG A 59 -18.30 12.99 -18.66
C ARG A 59 -17.88 11.55 -18.89
N ASN A 60 -16.74 11.36 -19.54
CA ASN A 60 -16.25 10.05 -19.98
C ASN A 60 -14.96 9.62 -19.26
N LEU A 61 -14.73 10.20 -18.08
CA LEU A 61 -13.51 9.85 -17.31
C LEU A 61 -13.88 9.61 -15.84
N TRP A 62 -13.58 8.43 -15.36
CA TRP A 62 -13.74 8.03 -13.97
C TRP A 62 -12.42 7.58 -13.41
N LEU A 63 -12.21 7.78 -12.11
CA LEU A 63 -10.98 7.44 -11.42
C LEU A 63 -11.21 6.27 -10.47
N ALA A 64 -10.23 5.38 -10.41
CA ALA A 64 -10.19 4.27 -9.45
C ALA A 64 -8.74 4.04 -9.04
N GLY A 65 -8.55 3.62 -7.81
CA GLY A 65 -7.23 3.36 -7.25
C GLY A 65 -7.23 3.61 -5.74
N ASP A 66 -6.23 3.11 -5.06
CA ASP A 66 -6.11 3.27 -3.61
C ASP A 66 -5.93 4.74 -3.19
N TRP A 67 -5.51 5.60 -4.12
CA TRP A 67 -5.31 7.03 -3.90
C TRP A 67 -6.58 7.85 -3.98
N THR A 68 -7.68 7.28 -4.49
CA THR A 68 -8.98 7.97 -4.55
C THR A 68 -9.65 8.00 -3.18
N GLU A 69 -10.64 8.90 -3.03
CA GLU A 69 -11.39 9.01 -1.78
C GLU A 69 -12.40 7.88 -1.69
N THR A 70 -12.10 6.88 -0.88
CA THR A 70 -12.93 5.68 -0.71
C THR A 70 -13.54 5.58 0.68
N GLY A 71 -13.14 6.45 1.60
CA GLY A 71 -13.43 6.29 3.02
C GLY A 71 -12.48 5.33 3.72
N TRP A 72 -11.53 4.74 2.97
CA TRP A 72 -10.54 3.78 3.47
C TRP A 72 -9.14 4.32 3.26
N PRO A 73 -8.16 3.87 4.07
CA PRO A 73 -6.76 4.18 3.78
C PRO A 73 -6.33 3.65 2.41
N ALA A 74 -5.17 4.11 1.93
CA ALA A 74 -4.59 3.65 0.67
C ALA A 74 -4.08 2.21 0.81
N THR A 75 -4.97 1.25 0.62
CA THR A 75 -4.75 -0.18 0.81
C THR A 75 -5.31 -0.96 -0.36
N ILE A 76 -5.03 -2.25 -0.41
CA ILE A 76 -5.60 -3.16 -1.43
C ILE A 76 -7.12 -3.16 -1.33
N GLU A 77 -7.67 -3.22 -0.11
CA GLU A 77 -9.13 -3.15 0.09
C GLU A 77 -9.71 -1.85 -0.45
N GLY A 78 -9.05 -0.72 -0.18
CA GLY A 78 -9.45 0.58 -0.72
C GLY A 78 -9.42 0.60 -2.24
N ALA A 79 -8.39 0.02 -2.86
CA ALA A 79 -8.28 -0.07 -4.31
C ALA A 79 -9.43 -0.88 -4.91
N ILE A 80 -9.77 -2.02 -4.34
CA ILE A 80 -10.87 -2.88 -4.79
C ILE A 80 -12.19 -2.12 -4.68
N ARG A 81 -12.45 -1.46 -3.56
CA ARG A 81 -13.67 -0.68 -3.36
C ARG A 81 -13.78 0.47 -4.37
N SER A 82 -12.66 1.11 -4.68
CA SER A 82 -12.66 2.19 -5.69
C SER A 82 -13.06 1.68 -7.07
N GLY A 83 -12.62 0.47 -7.42
CA GLY A 83 -13.00 -0.18 -8.67
C GLY A 83 -14.49 -0.44 -8.76
N PHE A 84 -15.10 -0.95 -7.70
CA PHE A 84 -16.55 -1.13 -7.64
C PHE A 84 -17.30 0.20 -7.73
N SER A 85 -16.80 1.24 -7.07
CA SER A 85 -17.42 2.57 -7.13
C SER A 85 -17.37 3.13 -8.55
N ALA A 86 -16.24 3.00 -9.24
CA ALA A 86 -16.10 3.46 -10.61
C ALA A 86 -17.02 2.69 -11.54
N ALA A 87 -17.07 1.37 -11.43
CA ALA A 87 -17.97 0.54 -12.25
C ALA A 87 -19.43 0.92 -12.03
N ALA A 88 -19.85 1.12 -10.78
CA ALA A 88 -21.21 1.54 -10.47
C ALA A 88 -21.53 2.92 -11.07
N ALA A 89 -20.59 3.85 -11.04
CA ALA A 89 -20.76 5.18 -11.63
C ALA A 89 -20.93 5.12 -13.14
N ILE A 90 -20.17 4.25 -13.82
CA ILE A 90 -20.24 4.08 -15.28
C ILE A 90 -21.57 3.47 -15.69
N LEU A 91 -22.08 2.51 -14.92
CA LEU A 91 -23.29 1.75 -15.25
C LEU A 91 -24.60 2.48 -14.91
N ARG A 92 -24.53 3.63 -14.27
CA ARG A 92 -25.72 4.44 -13.96
C ARG A 92 -26.28 5.19 -15.19
#